data_c7bb2d1774976ca5e82fea0bcd4b01c6
#
_entry.id   c7bb2d1774976ca5e82fea0bcd4b01c6
#
_cell.length_a   1.000
_cell.length_b   1.000
_cell.length_c   1.000
_cell.angle_alpha   90.00
_cell.angle_beta   90.00
_cell.angle_gamma   90.00
#
_symmetry.space_group_name_H-M   'P 1'
#
loop_
_entity.id
_entity.type
_entity.pdbx_description
1 polymer ?
#
loop_
_entity_poly.entity_id
_entity_poly.type
_entity_poly.pdbx_seq_one_letter_code
_entity_poly.pdbx_strand_id
1 'polypeptide(L)'
;MSTAITHVQPGSIAQRLGLVAGDKLVSIAGEPIIDQIDYQALTVQERFDMMVEDAGGQTRTVHVRKEDWEPLGLTLDQTIVSKPRPCRNHCIFCFIDQMPPGMRKTLYVKDDDWRLSLMMGNYITMTNIDDHELDRIIRRKVSPLFVSVQCTDPDMRVKLLRNPNAAKIMDNLRLLKANGIRFHAQMVLCPGWNDGEILKKSLEDLETLRPAVQSIALVPIGLTKFRDGLPYIKPYDKQMAADLIESVKPYQERFLREIGTRLVFPADEFYCLSGLPLPTDEEYEDYPQIENGVGMLRMFETDLEYAAEDLPMTETPPRRICIATGTSVAPFLRELANKHAPRGTTVEVRPIVNKFFGESVTVAGLITGQDLVAQCQDVQADEILIVRSMIRAEGDLFLDNMSVDEVRAKLPCPLKITENSGEGFWRAISGQL
;
A
#
# COMPACT_ATOMS: atom_id res chain seq x y z
N MET A 1 -24.83 3.09 20.84
CA MET A 1 -25.12 3.65 19.49
C MET A 1 -25.83 2.57 18.72
N SER A 2 -26.81 2.88 17.90
CA SER A 2 -27.52 1.91 17.06
C SER A 2 -27.27 2.23 15.60
N THR A 3 -27.27 1.23 14.72
CA THR A 3 -26.93 1.37 13.31
C THR A 3 -28.11 0.96 12.45
N ALA A 4 -28.48 1.81 11.50
CA ALA A 4 -29.62 1.54 10.61
C ALA A 4 -29.30 0.41 9.62
N ILE A 5 -30.26 -0.49 9.44
CA ILE A 5 -30.27 -1.50 8.37
C ILE A 5 -30.81 -0.81 7.12
N THR A 6 -29.98 -0.68 6.10
CA THR A 6 -30.37 0.01 4.84
C THR A 6 -30.93 -0.96 3.80
N HIS A 7 -30.52 -2.22 3.85
CA HIS A 7 -31.02 -3.24 2.94
C HIS A 7 -31.03 -4.61 3.60
N VAL A 8 -32.01 -5.43 3.24
CA VAL A 8 -32.13 -6.84 3.62
C VAL A 8 -32.23 -7.66 2.34
N GLN A 9 -31.28 -8.55 2.13
CA GLN A 9 -31.21 -9.38 0.92
C GLN A 9 -32.39 -10.36 0.88
N PRO A 10 -33.12 -10.45 -0.24
CA PRO A 10 -34.20 -11.43 -0.40
C PRO A 10 -33.70 -12.88 -0.21
N GLY A 11 -34.46 -13.69 0.53
CA GLY A 11 -34.14 -15.08 0.84
C GLY A 11 -33.08 -15.26 1.93
N SER A 12 -32.49 -14.18 2.47
CA SER A 12 -31.45 -14.21 3.49
C SER A 12 -31.96 -14.67 4.87
N ILE A 13 -31.01 -14.94 5.77
CA ILE A 13 -31.30 -15.19 7.19
C ILE A 13 -32.04 -14.01 7.80
N ALA A 14 -31.55 -12.79 7.54
CA ALA A 14 -32.15 -11.59 8.07
C ALA A 14 -33.63 -11.43 7.66
N GLN A 15 -33.97 -11.73 6.42
CA GLN A 15 -35.35 -11.68 5.96
C GLN A 15 -36.22 -12.76 6.66
N ARG A 16 -35.72 -13.98 6.80
CA ARG A 16 -36.43 -15.07 7.53
C ARG A 16 -36.66 -14.74 9.00
N LEU A 17 -35.77 -13.94 9.61
CA LEU A 17 -35.91 -13.46 10.98
C LEU A 17 -36.76 -12.19 11.12
N GLY A 18 -37.39 -11.74 10.02
CA GLY A 18 -38.28 -10.59 9.99
C GLY A 18 -37.59 -9.25 10.18
N LEU A 19 -36.32 -9.13 9.77
CA LEU A 19 -35.61 -7.85 9.72
C LEU A 19 -35.98 -7.13 8.43
N VAL A 20 -36.13 -5.81 8.52
CA VAL A 20 -36.47 -4.97 7.38
C VAL A 20 -35.57 -3.74 7.30
N ALA A 21 -35.49 -3.13 6.12
CA ALA A 21 -34.82 -1.84 5.97
C ALA A 21 -35.53 -0.78 6.83
N GLY A 22 -34.75 0.01 7.57
CA GLY A 22 -35.25 0.97 8.55
C GLY A 22 -35.17 0.51 9.99
N ASP A 23 -35.07 -0.80 10.25
CA ASP A 23 -34.69 -1.32 11.58
C ASP A 23 -33.29 -0.84 11.96
N LYS A 24 -33.01 -0.77 13.27
CA LYS A 24 -31.68 -0.42 13.79
C LYS A 24 -31.09 -1.57 14.59
N LEU A 25 -29.89 -1.96 14.24
CA LEU A 25 -29.10 -2.92 15.01
C LEU A 25 -28.50 -2.21 16.23
N VAL A 26 -28.86 -2.65 17.42
CA VAL A 26 -28.45 -2.06 18.71
C VAL A 26 -27.23 -2.79 19.29
N SER A 27 -27.30 -4.12 19.34
CA SER A 27 -26.19 -4.95 19.84
C SER A 27 -26.21 -6.35 19.23
N ILE A 28 -25.08 -7.02 19.26
CA ILE A 28 -24.91 -8.45 18.93
C ILE A 28 -24.23 -9.12 20.12
N ALA A 29 -24.76 -10.26 20.57
CA ALA A 29 -24.27 -10.99 21.73
C ALA A 29 -24.09 -10.10 23.00
N GLY A 30 -24.97 -9.09 23.15
CA GLY A 30 -24.91 -8.13 24.25
C GLY A 30 -23.89 -7.00 24.07
N GLU A 31 -23.07 -7.03 23.00
CA GLU A 31 -22.06 -6.00 22.74
C GLU A 31 -22.57 -4.96 21.72
N PRO A 32 -22.30 -3.67 21.94
CA PRO A 32 -22.67 -2.62 21.00
C PRO A 32 -21.85 -2.70 19.72
N ILE A 33 -22.45 -2.31 18.59
CA ILE A 33 -21.78 -2.23 17.30
C ILE A 33 -21.28 -0.81 17.10
N ILE A 34 -19.95 -0.66 17.01
CA ILE A 34 -19.29 0.62 16.79
C ILE A 34 -19.03 0.84 15.30
N ASP A 35 -18.64 -0.24 14.58
CA ASP A 35 -18.33 -0.22 13.15
C ASP A 35 -18.45 -1.62 12.52
N GLN A 36 -18.10 -1.68 11.22
CA GLN A 36 -18.13 -2.92 10.43
C GLN A 36 -17.29 -4.06 11.03
N ILE A 37 -16.22 -3.75 11.74
CA ILE A 37 -15.35 -4.76 12.34
C ILE A 37 -16.07 -5.48 13.49
N ASP A 38 -16.79 -4.72 14.33
CA ASP A 38 -17.62 -5.35 15.37
C ASP A 38 -18.70 -6.23 14.76
N TYR A 39 -19.38 -5.73 13.73
CA TYR A 39 -20.42 -6.50 13.05
C TYR A 39 -19.85 -7.82 12.51
N GLN A 40 -18.74 -7.77 11.76
CA GLN A 40 -18.11 -8.96 11.21
C GLN A 40 -17.64 -9.93 12.30
N ALA A 41 -16.92 -9.44 13.30
CA ALA A 41 -16.39 -10.28 14.37
C ALA A 41 -17.48 -10.96 15.21
N LEU A 42 -18.58 -10.25 15.49
CA LEU A 42 -19.66 -10.78 16.32
C LEU A 42 -20.63 -11.68 15.55
N THR A 43 -20.69 -11.56 14.22
CA THR A 43 -21.57 -12.39 13.38
C THR A 43 -20.89 -13.66 12.83
N VAL A 44 -19.62 -13.91 13.14
CA VAL A 44 -18.93 -15.17 12.76
C VAL A 44 -19.60 -16.39 13.40
N GLN A 45 -20.07 -16.27 14.65
CA GLN A 45 -20.62 -17.38 15.42
C GLN A 45 -21.87 -17.98 14.77
N GLU A 46 -22.08 -19.27 14.96
CA GLU A 46 -23.28 -19.98 14.48
C GLU A 46 -24.57 -19.60 15.24
N ARG A 47 -24.43 -19.17 16.50
CA ARG A 47 -25.56 -18.81 17.37
C ARG A 47 -25.24 -17.57 18.18
N PHE A 48 -26.11 -16.57 18.08
CA PHE A 48 -26.01 -15.35 18.88
C PHE A 48 -27.36 -14.62 18.89
N ASP A 49 -27.51 -13.71 19.84
CA ASP A 49 -28.67 -12.84 19.96
C ASP A 49 -28.34 -11.46 19.41
N MET A 50 -29.26 -10.89 18.62
CA MET A 50 -29.23 -9.50 18.20
C MET A 50 -30.35 -8.72 18.87
N MET A 51 -30.02 -7.55 19.40
CA MET A 51 -31.03 -6.58 19.82
C MET A 51 -31.27 -5.61 18.66
N VAL A 52 -32.53 -5.51 18.24
CA VAL A 52 -32.95 -4.69 17.10
C VAL A 52 -34.05 -3.76 17.55
N GLU A 53 -33.99 -2.50 17.16
CA GLU A 53 -35.03 -1.48 17.35
C GLU A 53 -35.77 -1.29 16.01
N ASP A 54 -37.06 -1.45 16.00
CA ASP A 54 -37.89 -1.22 14.81
C ASP A 54 -38.09 0.29 14.53
N ALA A 55 -38.75 0.62 13.40
CA ALA A 55 -39.06 2.01 13.04
C ALA A 55 -39.97 2.73 14.05
N GLY A 56 -40.68 2.00 14.89
CA GLY A 56 -41.54 2.54 15.97
C GLY A 56 -40.77 2.75 17.28
N GLY A 57 -39.51 2.41 17.37
CA GLY A 57 -38.65 2.54 18.56
C GLY A 57 -38.83 1.38 19.55
N GLN A 58 -39.51 0.29 19.17
CA GLN A 58 -39.59 -0.91 20.01
C GLN A 58 -38.39 -1.80 19.80
N THR A 59 -37.79 -2.23 20.90
CA THR A 59 -36.65 -3.15 20.87
C THR A 59 -37.14 -4.59 20.99
N ARG A 60 -36.54 -5.47 20.20
CA ARG A 60 -36.76 -6.92 20.26
C ARG A 60 -35.45 -7.68 20.17
N THR A 61 -35.40 -8.85 20.81
CA THR A 61 -34.28 -9.79 20.64
C THR A 61 -34.58 -10.73 19.49
N VAL A 62 -33.63 -10.85 18.58
CA VAL A 62 -33.67 -11.74 17.43
C VAL A 62 -32.62 -12.84 17.66
N HIS A 63 -33.07 -14.08 17.78
CA HIS A 63 -32.18 -15.23 17.94
C HIS A 63 -31.69 -15.72 16.60
N VAL A 64 -30.40 -15.61 16.34
CA VAL A 64 -29.74 -16.02 15.09
C VAL A 64 -29.21 -17.43 15.24
N ARG A 65 -29.47 -18.26 14.24
CA ARG A 65 -28.84 -19.57 14.02
C ARG A 65 -28.47 -19.70 12.56
N LYS A 66 -27.20 -19.97 12.27
CA LYS A 66 -26.65 -20.03 10.91
C LYS A 66 -25.46 -20.99 10.85
N GLU A 67 -25.02 -21.31 9.65
CA GLU A 67 -23.72 -21.96 9.41
C GLU A 67 -22.58 -20.99 9.73
N ASP A 68 -21.42 -21.54 10.09
CA ASP A 68 -20.22 -20.73 10.27
C ASP A 68 -19.94 -19.93 8.97
N TRP A 69 -19.56 -18.68 9.14
CA TRP A 69 -19.32 -17.73 8.02
C TRP A 69 -20.50 -17.44 7.08
N GLU A 70 -21.67 -18.05 7.26
CA GLU A 70 -22.86 -17.72 6.45
C GLU A 70 -23.28 -16.26 6.70
N PRO A 71 -23.43 -15.44 5.62
CA PRO A 71 -23.79 -14.04 5.78
C PRO A 71 -25.25 -13.88 6.19
N LEU A 72 -25.54 -12.92 7.08
CA LEU A 72 -26.92 -12.61 7.47
C LEU A 72 -27.75 -12.02 6.34
N GLY A 73 -27.09 -11.38 5.35
CA GLY A 73 -27.76 -10.67 4.27
C GLY A 73 -28.29 -9.29 4.67
N LEU A 74 -27.63 -8.64 5.62
CA LEU A 74 -27.88 -7.25 6.02
C LEU A 74 -26.86 -6.32 5.37
N THR A 75 -27.35 -5.18 4.86
CA THR A 75 -26.51 -4.02 4.59
C THR A 75 -26.82 -2.97 5.65
N LEU A 76 -25.78 -2.54 6.34
CA LEU A 76 -25.87 -1.51 7.36
C LEU A 76 -25.53 -0.16 6.75
N ASP A 77 -25.98 0.94 7.37
CA ASP A 77 -25.64 2.28 6.93
C ASP A 77 -24.10 2.41 6.85
N GLN A 78 -23.57 2.81 5.68
CA GLN A 78 -22.13 2.96 5.44
C GLN A 78 -21.43 3.96 6.38
N THR A 79 -22.22 4.77 7.09
CA THR A 79 -21.70 5.63 8.16
C THR A 79 -21.06 4.86 9.32
N ILE A 80 -21.21 3.51 9.37
CA ILE A 80 -20.46 2.65 10.32
C ILE A 80 -18.96 2.62 9.98
N VAL A 81 -18.58 2.80 8.74
CA VAL A 81 -17.19 3.15 8.40
C VAL A 81 -17.03 4.62 8.71
N SER A 82 -17.07 4.96 10.00
CA SER A 82 -16.87 6.31 10.49
C SER A 82 -15.64 6.92 9.82
N LYS A 83 -15.66 8.25 9.67
CA LYS A 83 -14.54 9.02 9.09
C LYS A 83 -13.20 8.45 9.55
N PRO A 84 -12.20 8.30 8.65
CA PRO A 84 -10.87 7.87 9.02
C PRO A 84 -10.34 8.71 10.19
N ARG A 85 -9.66 8.07 11.12
CA ARG A 85 -9.03 8.78 12.24
C ARG A 85 -7.83 9.55 11.73
N PRO A 86 -7.78 10.88 11.90
CA PRO A 86 -6.67 11.67 11.41
C PRO A 86 -5.40 11.33 12.17
N CYS A 87 -4.29 11.21 11.45
CA CYS A 87 -2.97 11.06 12.05
C CYS A 87 -2.58 12.30 12.85
N ARG A 88 -2.05 12.10 14.07
CA ARG A 88 -1.58 13.16 14.97
C ARG A 88 -0.06 13.35 14.96
N ASN A 89 0.63 12.61 14.09
CA ASN A 89 2.08 12.70 13.98
C ASN A 89 2.51 13.86 13.08
N HIS A 90 3.72 14.37 13.31
CA HIS A 90 4.40 15.34 12.47
C HIS A 90 5.75 14.78 12.00
N CYS A 91 5.71 13.59 11.42
CA CYS A 91 6.90 12.84 11.03
C CYS A 91 7.80 13.67 10.11
N ILE A 92 9.11 13.61 10.37
CA ILE A 92 10.11 14.33 9.56
C ILE A 92 10.16 13.82 8.11
N PHE A 93 9.59 12.64 7.84
CA PHE A 93 9.54 11.95 6.56
C PHE A 93 8.12 11.88 5.96
N CYS A 94 7.10 12.51 6.58
CA CYS A 94 5.72 12.38 6.11
C CYS A 94 5.56 12.94 4.70
N PHE A 95 5.20 12.09 3.74
CA PHE A 95 5.01 12.52 2.36
C PHE A 95 3.83 13.50 2.21
N ILE A 96 2.77 13.31 2.99
CA ILE A 96 1.60 14.23 2.98
C ILE A 96 1.99 15.65 3.44
N ASP A 97 2.87 15.76 4.45
CA ASP A 97 3.35 17.06 4.94
C ASP A 97 4.31 17.74 3.95
N GLN A 98 4.76 17.03 2.90
CA GLN A 98 5.59 17.50 1.81
C GLN A 98 4.81 17.73 0.50
N MET A 99 3.49 17.68 0.54
CA MET A 99 2.65 17.94 -0.63
C MET A 99 2.56 19.44 -0.89
N PRO A 100 2.66 19.89 -2.16
CA PRO A 100 2.49 21.30 -2.49
C PRO A 100 1.07 21.77 -2.18
N PRO A 101 0.88 23.05 -1.84
CA PRO A 101 -0.47 23.59 -1.61
C PRO A 101 -1.30 23.65 -2.89
N GLY A 102 -2.63 23.61 -2.76
CA GLY A 102 -3.55 23.82 -3.88
C GLY A 102 -3.89 22.58 -4.71
N MET A 103 -3.44 21.39 -4.31
CA MET A 103 -3.85 20.16 -4.95
C MET A 103 -5.26 19.71 -4.48
N ARG A 104 -5.81 18.64 -5.10
CA ARG A 104 -7.12 18.12 -4.70
C ARG A 104 -7.11 17.63 -3.25
N LYS A 105 -8.22 17.86 -2.53
CA LYS A 105 -8.32 17.61 -1.07
C LYS A 105 -8.04 16.16 -0.67
N THR A 106 -8.33 15.20 -1.54
CA THR A 106 -8.10 13.78 -1.28
C THR A 106 -6.63 13.43 -1.10
N LEU A 107 -5.70 14.21 -1.65
CA LEU A 107 -4.26 14.00 -1.52
C LEU A 107 -3.69 14.46 -0.17
N TYR A 108 -4.48 15.17 0.63
CA TYR A 108 -4.08 15.63 1.96
C TYR A 108 -4.70 14.81 3.10
N VAL A 109 -5.36 13.70 2.76
CA VAL A 109 -5.90 12.79 3.77
C VAL A 109 -4.74 12.08 4.46
N LYS A 110 -4.64 12.29 5.77
CA LYS A 110 -3.58 11.75 6.62
C LYS A 110 -4.23 10.96 7.75
N ASP A 111 -4.26 9.65 7.61
CA ASP A 111 -4.87 8.74 8.57
C ASP A 111 -3.83 7.98 9.40
N ASP A 112 -4.26 7.50 10.56
CA ASP A 112 -3.55 6.56 11.44
C ASP A 112 -4.60 5.69 12.14
N ASP A 113 -5.39 4.96 11.33
CA ASP A 113 -6.58 4.23 11.73
C ASP A 113 -6.40 2.72 11.56
N TRP A 114 -6.33 1.99 12.68
CA TRP A 114 -6.13 0.55 12.67
C TRP A 114 -7.23 -0.23 11.92
N ARG A 115 -8.41 0.35 11.77
CA ARG A 115 -9.51 -0.26 11.00
C ARG A 115 -9.17 -0.30 9.51
N LEU A 116 -8.55 0.77 9.00
CA LEU A 116 -8.05 0.81 7.62
C LEU A 116 -6.83 -0.12 7.44
N SER A 117 -6.03 -0.33 8.48
CA SER A 117 -4.97 -1.33 8.46
C SER A 117 -5.53 -2.73 8.20
N LEU A 118 -6.58 -3.13 8.93
CA LEU A 118 -7.22 -4.43 8.72
C LEU A 118 -7.91 -4.55 7.36
N MET A 119 -8.61 -3.50 6.92
CA MET A 119 -9.49 -3.56 5.76
C MET A 119 -8.76 -3.31 4.43
N MET A 120 -7.70 -2.54 4.43
CA MET A 120 -7.03 -2.01 3.24
C MET A 120 -5.51 -2.16 3.27
N GLY A 121 -4.92 -2.72 4.33
CA GLY A 121 -3.48 -2.84 4.46
C GLY A 121 -2.73 -1.55 4.81
N ASN A 122 -3.44 -0.48 5.20
CA ASN A 122 -2.80 0.79 5.56
C ASN A 122 -1.85 0.62 6.75
N TYR A 123 -0.67 1.21 6.66
CA TYR A 123 0.32 1.16 7.75
C TYR A 123 0.02 2.20 8.83
N ILE A 124 -0.14 1.75 10.07
CA ILE A 124 -0.43 2.59 11.24
C ILE A 124 0.80 2.75 12.12
N THR A 125 0.92 3.89 12.77
CA THR A 125 2.04 4.17 13.69
C THR A 125 1.78 3.66 15.11
N MET A 126 0.57 3.29 15.45
CA MET A 126 0.10 2.94 16.80
C MET A 126 0.22 4.09 17.83
N THR A 127 0.46 5.33 17.40
CA THR A 127 0.53 6.50 18.31
C THR A 127 -0.83 7.07 18.65
N ASN A 128 -1.85 6.78 17.83
CA ASN A 128 -3.23 7.23 17.99
C ASN A 128 -4.13 6.20 18.73
N ILE A 129 -3.58 5.03 19.05
CA ILE A 129 -4.32 3.95 19.71
C ILE A 129 -4.27 4.18 21.22
N ASP A 130 -5.43 4.31 21.84
CA ASP A 130 -5.59 4.31 23.29
C ASP A 130 -5.84 2.89 23.82
N ASP A 131 -5.89 2.75 25.17
CA ASP A 131 -6.04 1.48 25.82
C ASP A 131 -7.37 0.78 25.45
N HIS A 132 -8.45 1.55 25.25
CA HIS A 132 -9.75 1.01 24.84
C HIS A 132 -9.70 0.43 23.42
N GLU A 133 -9.03 1.13 22.49
CA GLU A 133 -8.88 0.65 21.12
C GLU A 133 -7.95 -0.56 21.06
N LEU A 134 -6.88 -0.56 21.84
CA LEU A 134 -5.96 -1.70 21.90
C LEU A 134 -6.65 -2.95 22.47
N ASP A 135 -7.46 -2.79 23.53
CA ASP A 135 -8.32 -3.86 24.06
C ASP A 135 -9.33 -4.37 23.02
N ARG A 136 -9.89 -3.47 22.22
CA ARG A 136 -10.80 -3.82 21.13
C ARG A 136 -10.10 -4.63 20.03
N ILE A 137 -8.91 -4.22 19.60
CA ILE A 137 -8.07 -4.97 18.63
C ILE A 137 -7.85 -6.40 19.15
N ILE A 138 -7.49 -6.53 20.43
CA ILE A 138 -7.22 -7.82 21.05
C ILE A 138 -8.48 -8.69 21.14
N ARG A 139 -9.58 -8.14 21.65
CA ARG A 139 -10.85 -8.88 21.78
C ARG A 139 -11.42 -9.32 20.45
N ARG A 140 -11.31 -8.49 19.41
CA ARG A 140 -11.79 -8.80 18.05
C ARG A 140 -10.82 -9.64 17.24
N LYS A 141 -9.64 -9.97 17.79
CA LYS A 141 -8.60 -10.74 17.10
C LYS A 141 -8.21 -10.12 15.75
N VAL A 142 -8.08 -8.78 15.73
CA VAL A 142 -7.73 -8.04 14.51
C VAL A 142 -6.30 -8.39 14.08
N SER A 143 -6.17 -9.21 13.02
CA SER A 143 -4.90 -9.79 12.60
C SER A 143 -4.95 -10.20 11.12
N PRO A 144 -3.91 -9.92 10.30
CA PRO A 144 -2.73 -9.14 10.68
C PRO A 144 -2.98 -7.63 10.68
N LEU A 145 -2.15 -6.91 11.42
CA LEU A 145 -2.03 -5.45 11.33
C LEU A 145 -0.81 -5.06 10.50
N PHE A 146 -0.85 -3.91 9.86
CA PHE A 146 0.28 -3.30 9.14
C PHE A 146 0.80 -2.12 9.97
N VAL A 147 2.04 -2.21 10.46
CA VAL A 147 2.58 -1.29 11.47
C VAL A 147 3.80 -0.54 10.97
N SER A 148 3.71 0.78 10.91
CA SER A 148 4.82 1.71 10.66
C SER A 148 5.70 1.83 11.91
N VAL A 149 6.70 0.95 12.03
CA VAL A 149 7.59 0.87 13.20
C VAL A 149 8.65 1.98 13.18
N GLN A 150 9.29 2.20 12.06
CA GLN A 150 10.38 3.16 11.79
C GLN A 150 11.68 2.81 12.50
N CYS A 151 11.67 2.61 13.80
CA CYS A 151 12.72 2.02 14.63
C CYS A 151 12.14 1.58 15.98
N THR A 152 12.88 0.75 16.71
CA THR A 152 12.48 0.27 18.05
C THR A 152 13.06 1.14 19.17
N ASP A 153 14.06 1.96 18.88
CA ASP A 153 14.60 2.91 19.84
C ASP A 153 13.56 4.00 20.16
N PRO A 154 13.13 4.12 21.44
CA PRO A 154 12.02 4.99 21.82
C PRO A 154 12.34 6.47 21.60
N ASP A 155 13.55 6.92 21.91
CA ASP A 155 13.93 8.33 21.79
C ASP A 155 14.08 8.74 20.33
N MET A 156 14.69 7.88 19.52
CA MET A 156 14.81 8.11 18.08
C MET A 156 13.43 8.12 17.42
N ARG A 157 12.55 7.19 17.79
CA ARG A 157 11.19 7.13 17.23
C ARG A 157 10.36 8.37 17.57
N VAL A 158 10.48 8.89 18.80
CA VAL A 158 9.87 10.18 19.17
C VAL A 158 10.37 11.33 18.31
N LYS A 159 11.67 11.38 18.02
CA LYS A 159 12.26 12.40 17.13
C LYS A 159 11.75 12.26 15.69
N LEU A 160 11.66 11.05 15.17
CA LEU A 160 11.19 10.75 13.81
C LEU A 160 9.72 11.14 13.62
N LEU A 161 8.85 10.75 14.57
CA LEU A 161 7.41 10.95 14.46
C LEU A 161 6.95 12.30 15.06
N ARG A 162 7.81 12.96 15.80
CA ARG A 162 7.49 14.19 16.59
C ARG A 162 6.25 14.02 17.45
N ASN A 163 6.15 12.84 18.10
CA ASN A 163 5.03 12.46 18.95
C ASN A 163 5.53 11.64 20.15
N PRO A 164 5.28 12.08 21.41
CA PRO A 164 5.76 11.36 22.60
C PRO A 164 5.19 9.93 22.73
N ASN A 165 3.98 9.66 22.22
CA ASN A 165 3.40 8.32 22.22
C ASN A 165 4.18 7.33 21.34
N ALA A 166 5.04 7.82 20.46
CA ALA A 166 5.89 6.98 19.61
C ALA A 166 6.84 6.08 20.42
N ALA A 167 7.22 6.47 21.64
CA ALA A 167 8.08 5.69 22.51
C ALA A 167 7.49 4.32 22.90
N LYS A 168 6.17 4.17 22.88
CA LYS A 168 5.45 2.97 23.35
C LYS A 168 5.42 1.79 22.35
N ILE A 169 6.07 1.91 21.19
CA ILE A 169 5.91 0.93 20.11
C ILE A 169 6.22 -0.49 20.55
N MET A 170 7.35 -0.71 21.21
CA MET A 170 7.75 -2.06 21.61
C MET A 170 6.82 -2.69 22.65
N ASP A 171 6.26 -1.88 23.55
CA ASP A 171 5.29 -2.37 24.54
C ASP A 171 3.98 -2.76 23.85
N ASN A 172 3.51 -1.96 22.90
CA ASN A 172 2.33 -2.27 22.10
C ASN A 172 2.54 -3.55 21.27
N LEU A 173 3.68 -3.70 20.60
CA LEU A 173 3.96 -4.90 19.79
C LEU A 173 4.12 -6.17 20.65
N ARG A 174 4.72 -6.07 21.85
CA ARG A 174 4.77 -7.18 22.82
C ARG A 174 3.37 -7.59 23.29
N LEU A 175 2.49 -6.59 23.51
CA LEU A 175 1.11 -6.86 23.88
C LEU A 175 0.34 -7.55 22.73
N LEU A 176 0.52 -7.13 21.49
CA LEU A 176 -0.04 -7.82 20.32
C LEU A 176 0.44 -9.28 20.27
N LYS A 177 1.76 -9.51 20.39
CA LYS A 177 2.34 -10.86 20.43
C LYS A 177 1.73 -11.71 21.55
N ALA A 178 1.66 -11.18 22.77
CA ALA A 178 1.11 -11.91 23.92
C ALA A 178 -0.36 -12.34 23.72
N ASN A 179 -1.10 -11.64 22.87
CA ASN A 179 -2.50 -11.92 22.55
C ASN A 179 -2.70 -12.63 21.20
N GLY A 180 -1.62 -13.07 20.54
CA GLY A 180 -1.67 -13.84 19.30
C GLY A 180 -2.04 -13.00 18.07
N ILE A 181 -1.91 -11.67 18.14
CA ILE A 181 -2.12 -10.77 17.00
C ILE A 181 -0.85 -10.72 16.17
N ARG A 182 -0.98 -11.00 14.87
CA ARG A 182 0.12 -10.93 13.90
C ARG A 182 0.20 -9.53 13.28
N PHE A 183 1.39 -9.18 12.80
CA PHE A 183 1.59 -7.91 12.11
C PHE A 183 2.73 -7.95 11.09
N HIS A 184 2.63 -7.10 10.08
CA HIS A 184 3.70 -6.74 9.15
C HIS A 184 4.29 -5.41 9.56
N ALA A 185 5.61 -5.30 9.58
CA ALA A 185 6.31 -4.08 9.96
C ALA A 185 6.84 -3.33 8.73
N GLN A 186 6.81 -2.00 8.77
CA GLN A 186 7.43 -1.13 7.79
C GLN A 186 8.38 -0.17 8.49
N MET A 187 9.53 0.06 7.89
CA MET A 187 10.52 1.05 8.33
C MET A 187 10.88 1.95 7.15
N VAL A 188 10.43 3.22 7.20
CA VAL A 188 10.88 4.25 6.27
C VAL A 188 12.26 4.70 6.73
N LEU A 189 13.28 4.38 5.95
CA LEU A 189 14.67 4.65 6.30
C LEU A 189 15.06 6.07 5.92
N CYS A 190 15.52 6.81 6.93
CA CYS A 190 15.98 8.19 6.84
C CYS A 190 17.48 8.20 7.13
N PRO A 191 18.35 8.41 6.13
CA PRO A 191 19.80 8.39 6.32
C PRO A 191 20.28 9.30 7.45
N GLY A 192 21.09 8.75 8.34
CA GLY A 192 21.60 9.44 9.54
C GLY A 192 20.62 9.52 10.71
N TRP A 193 19.45 8.89 10.61
CA TRP A 193 18.45 8.85 11.68
C TRP A 193 18.19 7.42 12.18
N ASN A 194 17.59 6.58 11.37
CA ASN A 194 17.19 5.21 11.74
C ASN A 194 17.87 4.13 10.90
N ASP A 195 18.95 4.45 10.23
CA ASP A 195 19.86 3.52 9.55
C ASP A 195 20.99 3.02 10.50
N GLY A 196 21.96 2.32 9.96
CA GLY A 196 23.13 1.85 10.69
C GLY A 196 22.80 1.03 11.94
N GLU A 197 23.36 1.41 13.09
CA GLU A 197 23.19 0.67 14.36
C GLU A 197 21.73 0.72 14.88
N ILE A 198 20.98 1.78 14.60
CA ILE A 198 19.55 1.88 14.94
C ILE A 198 18.74 0.85 14.16
N LEU A 199 19.03 0.69 12.86
CA LEU A 199 18.40 -0.34 12.03
C LEU A 199 18.73 -1.74 12.55
N LYS A 200 20.00 -2.05 12.77
CA LYS A 200 20.45 -3.35 13.27
C LYS A 200 19.74 -3.73 14.56
N LYS A 201 19.75 -2.81 15.54
CA LYS A 201 19.02 -3.00 16.81
C LYS A 201 17.54 -3.26 16.57
N SER A 202 16.92 -2.52 15.64
CA SER A 202 15.49 -2.65 15.34
C SER A 202 15.16 -4.02 14.73
N LEU A 203 16.01 -4.54 13.86
CA LEU A 203 15.83 -5.89 13.28
C LEU A 203 15.94 -6.97 14.36
N GLU A 204 16.89 -6.86 15.26
CA GLU A 204 17.08 -7.79 16.38
C GLU A 204 15.89 -7.74 17.36
N ASP A 205 15.44 -6.55 17.74
CA ASP A 205 14.29 -6.37 18.61
C ASP A 205 13.01 -6.97 17.99
N LEU A 206 12.78 -6.71 16.70
CA LEU A 206 11.59 -7.22 15.99
C LEU A 206 11.62 -8.73 15.81
N GLU A 207 12.80 -9.33 15.57
CA GLU A 207 12.93 -10.79 15.53
C GLU A 207 12.43 -11.45 16.80
N THR A 208 12.67 -10.85 17.99
CA THR A 208 12.18 -11.38 19.26
C THR A 208 10.66 -11.47 19.33
N LEU A 209 9.97 -10.77 18.44
CA LEU A 209 8.50 -10.75 18.40
C LEU A 209 7.90 -11.88 17.55
N ARG A 210 8.71 -12.75 16.97
CA ARG A 210 8.20 -13.95 16.29
C ARG A 210 7.37 -14.82 17.24
N PRO A 211 6.30 -15.50 16.76
CA PRO A 211 5.77 -15.48 15.38
C PRO A 211 4.79 -14.35 15.10
N ALA A 212 4.65 -13.34 15.95
CA ALA A 212 3.71 -12.23 15.72
C ALA A 212 4.15 -11.33 14.56
N VAL A 213 5.44 -10.94 14.49
CA VAL A 213 5.97 -10.27 13.30
C VAL A 213 6.08 -11.26 12.16
N GLN A 214 5.46 -10.92 11.02
CA GLN A 214 5.42 -11.79 9.83
C GLN A 214 6.48 -11.38 8.81
N SER A 215 6.68 -10.09 8.61
CA SER A 215 7.69 -9.54 7.71
C SER A 215 8.01 -8.09 8.07
N ILE A 216 9.16 -7.60 7.60
CA ILE A 216 9.67 -6.25 7.81
C ILE A 216 10.06 -5.66 6.45
N ALA A 217 9.35 -4.63 5.98
CA ALA A 217 9.76 -3.88 4.80
C ALA A 217 10.70 -2.74 5.19
N LEU A 218 11.78 -2.59 4.45
CA LEU A 218 12.64 -1.42 4.48
C LEU A 218 12.39 -0.60 3.22
N VAL A 219 11.92 0.64 3.38
CA VAL A 219 11.62 1.52 2.24
C VAL A 219 12.43 2.81 2.35
N PRO A 220 12.96 3.35 1.24
CA PRO A 220 13.66 4.62 1.29
C PRO A 220 12.70 5.78 1.54
N ILE A 221 13.19 6.82 2.19
CA ILE A 221 12.42 8.04 2.36
C ILE A 221 12.14 8.71 1.02
N GLY A 222 10.87 9.05 0.76
CA GLY A 222 10.48 9.93 -0.33
C GLY A 222 10.67 11.40 0.07
N LEU A 223 11.44 12.14 -0.72
CA LEU A 223 11.75 13.56 -0.47
C LEU A 223 11.24 14.42 -1.63
N THR A 224 10.35 15.37 -1.32
CA THR A 224 9.94 16.39 -2.30
C THR A 224 10.71 17.69 -2.08
N LYS A 225 10.60 18.63 -3.01
CA LYS A 225 11.15 19.98 -2.83
C LYS A 225 10.36 20.86 -1.85
N PHE A 226 9.18 20.41 -1.40
CA PHE A 226 8.27 21.14 -0.49
C PHE A 226 8.50 20.71 0.96
N ARG A 227 9.70 20.98 1.49
CA ARG A 227 10.11 20.54 2.84
C ARG A 227 10.38 21.69 3.79
N ASP A 228 9.77 22.84 3.58
CA ASP A 228 9.91 23.99 4.44
C ASP A 228 9.50 23.65 5.89
N GLY A 229 10.37 23.95 6.85
CA GLY A 229 10.16 23.64 8.27
C GLY A 229 10.44 22.19 8.69
N LEU A 230 10.78 21.29 7.74
CA LEU A 230 11.25 19.94 8.02
C LEU A 230 12.79 19.89 8.07
N PRO A 231 13.40 19.02 8.89
CA PRO A 231 14.84 18.87 8.92
C PRO A 231 15.37 18.37 7.57
N TYR A 232 16.59 18.79 7.25
CA TYR A 232 17.28 18.23 6.09
C TYR A 232 17.55 16.75 6.30
N ILE A 233 17.24 15.94 5.28
CA ILE A 233 17.58 14.52 5.21
C ILE A 233 18.22 14.30 3.84
N LYS A 234 19.39 13.67 3.83
CA LYS A 234 20.06 13.32 2.59
C LYS A 234 19.24 12.23 1.87
N PRO A 235 18.94 12.36 0.56
CA PRO A 235 18.35 11.24 -0.19
C PRO A 235 19.34 10.07 -0.28
N TYR A 236 18.82 8.85 -0.45
CA TYR A 236 19.67 7.72 -0.78
C TYR A 236 20.36 7.94 -2.13
N ASP A 237 21.65 7.69 -2.18
CA ASP A 237 22.41 7.59 -3.40
C ASP A 237 22.73 6.11 -3.73
N LYS A 238 23.36 5.88 -4.88
CA LYS A 238 23.70 4.53 -5.36
C LYS A 238 24.49 3.72 -4.34
N GLN A 239 25.52 4.33 -3.74
CA GLN A 239 26.38 3.62 -2.80
C GLN A 239 25.64 3.32 -1.49
N MET A 240 24.90 4.28 -0.96
CA MET A 240 24.13 4.09 0.28
C MET A 240 23.06 2.99 0.12
N ALA A 241 22.41 2.91 -1.04
CA ALA A 241 21.45 1.85 -1.33
C ALA A 241 22.14 0.47 -1.40
N ALA A 242 23.29 0.38 -2.05
CA ALA A 242 24.08 -0.86 -2.09
C ALA A 242 24.54 -1.27 -0.70
N ASP A 243 25.09 -0.35 0.09
CA ASP A 243 25.57 -0.61 1.45
C ASP A 243 24.43 -1.09 2.35
N LEU A 244 23.22 -0.53 2.20
CA LEU A 244 22.05 -0.99 2.92
C LEU A 244 21.72 -2.45 2.58
N ILE A 245 21.59 -2.78 1.29
CA ILE A 245 21.28 -4.14 0.84
C ILE A 245 22.30 -5.12 1.39
N GLU A 246 23.60 -4.82 1.24
CA GLU A 246 24.67 -5.67 1.74
C GLU A 246 24.66 -5.81 3.28
N SER A 247 24.29 -4.76 4.01
CA SER A 247 24.19 -4.81 5.48
C SER A 247 23.04 -5.67 5.99
N VAL A 248 22.00 -5.84 5.18
CA VAL A 248 20.79 -6.62 5.53
C VAL A 248 20.94 -8.11 5.22
N LYS A 249 21.72 -8.48 4.20
CA LYS A 249 21.93 -9.87 3.78
C LYS A 249 22.30 -10.82 4.92
N PRO A 250 23.26 -10.50 5.82
CA PRO A 250 23.59 -11.40 6.93
C PRO A 250 22.41 -11.68 7.87
N TYR A 251 21.50 -10.70 8.05
CA TYR A 251 20.27 -10.88 8.83
C TYR A 251 19.31 -11.80 8.11
N GLN A 252 19.09 -11.60 6.80
CA GLN A 252 18.22 -12.45 5.98
C GLN A 252 18.70 -13.91 6.00
N GLU A 253 20.00 -14.15 5.81
CA GLU A 253 20.60 -15.49 5.85
C GLU A 253 20.48 -16.15 7.23
N ARG A 254 20.72 -15.37 8.29
CA ARG A 254 20.55 -15.84 9.66
C ARG A 254 19.11 -16.21 9.95
N PHE A 255 18.17 -15.30 9.64
CA PHE A 255 16.73 -15.52 9.88
C PHE A 255 16.21 -16.71 9.08
N LEU A 256 16.57 -16.82 7.80
CA LEU A 256 16.19 -17.97 6.98
C LEU A 256 16.65 -19.30 7.62
N ARG A 257 17.87 -19.35 8.09
CA ARG A 257 18.44 -20.55 8.74
C ARG A 257 17.78 -20.86 10.09
N GLU A 258 17.49 -19.84 10.90
CA GLU A 258 17.05 -20.01 12.29
C GLU A 258 15.52 -20.09 12.44
N ILE A 259 14.78 -19.40 11.58
CA ILE A 259 13.33 -19.28 11.68
C ILE A 259 12.56 -19.59 10.39
N GLY A 260 13.26 -19.98 9.31
CA GLY A 260 12.65 -20.45 8.06
C GLY A 260 12.07 -19.35 7.17
N THR A 261 12.38 -18.09 7.41
CA THR A 261 12.02 -16.94 6.56
C THR A 261 13.12 -15.89 6.62
N ARG A 262 13.33 -15.13 5.55
CA ARG A 262 14.24 -13.97 5.54
C ARG A 262 13.79 -12.83 6.44
N LEU A 263 12.50 -12.75 6.71
CA LEU A 263 11.83 -11.80 7.58
C LEU A 263 11.95 -10.34 7.15
N VAL A 264 13.13 -9.87 6.69
CA VAL A 264 13.38 -8.47 6.32
C VAL A 264 13.62 -8.34 4.82
N PHE A 265 12.94 -7.37 4.19
CA PHE A 265 12.91 -7.20 2.74
C PHE A 265 13.12 -5.73 2.37
N PRO A 266 14.27 -5.36 1.76
CA PRO A 266 14.44 -4.06 1.13
C PRO A 266 13.50 -3.88 -0.06
N ALA A 267 12.92 -2.67 -0.21
CA ALA A 267 12.07 -2.33 -1.34
C ALA A 267 12.86 -2.30 -2.67
N ASP A 268 12.17 -2.56 -3.77
CA ASP A 268 12.74 -2.58 -5.13
C ASP A 268 13.46 -1.28 -5.47
N GLU A 269 13.03 -0.15 -4.91
CA GLU A 269 13.67 1.14 -5.12
C GLU A 269 15.15 1.14 -4.69
N PHE A 270 15.53 0.41 -3.64
CA PHE A 270 16.94 0.26 -3.26
C PHE A 270 17.74 -0.49 -4.33
N TYR A 271 17.16 -1.51 -4.96
CA TYR A 271 17.78 -2.24 -6.05
C TYR A 271 17.89 -1.38 -7.31
N CYS A 272 16.85 -0.62 -7.65
CA CYS A 272 16.88 0.34 -8.74
C CYS A 272 17.97 1.41 -8.53
N LEU A 273 18.09 1.95 -7.33
CA LEU A 273 19.09 2.98 -7.00
C LEU A 273 20.50 2.42 -7.01
N SER A 274 20.73 1.25 -6.42
CA SER A 274 22.04 0.62 -6.35
C SER A 274 22.51 0.05 -7.68
N GLY A 275 21.58 -0.38 -8.53
CA GLY A 275 21.87 -1.16 -9.74
C GLY A 275 22.28 -2.61 -9.44
N LEU A 276 22.04 -3.10 -8.22
CA LEU A 276 22.20 -4.51 -7.88
C LEU A 276 21.04 -5.32 -8.48
N PRO A 277 21.26 -6.62 -8.80
CA PRO A 277 20.22 -7.51 -9.27
C PRO A 277 19.06 -7.61 -8.27
N LEU A 278 17.83 -7.69 -8.79
CA LEU A 278 16.66 -7.99 -7.96
C LEU A 278 16.80 -9.41 -7.37
N PRO A 279 16.31 -9.63 -6.14
CA PRO A 279 16.16 -10.98 -5.60
C PRO A 279 15.33 -11.88 -6.51
N THR A 280 15.48 -13.19 -6.39
CA THR A 280 14.65 -14.18 -7.10
C THR A 280 13.26 -14.28 -6.48
N ASP A 281 12.31 -14.94 -7.18
CA ASP A 281 10.97 -15.23 -6.63
C ASP A 281 11.05 -15.95 -5.28
N GLU A 282 11.94 -16.95 -5.17
CA GLU A 282 12.17 -17.70 -3.93
C GLU A 282 12.70 -16.80 -2.80
N GLU A 283 13.45 -15.76 -3.14
CA GLU A 283 14.00 -14.83 -2.16
C GLU A 283 12.99 -13.81 -1.67
N TYR A 284 11.95 -13.52 -2.46
CA TYR A 284 10.81 -12.70 -2.02
C TYR A 284 9.75 -13.53 -1.25
N GLU A 285 9.90 -14.86 -1.19
CA GLU A 285 8.96 -15.78 -0.52
C GLU A 285 7.53 -15.61 -1.08
N ASP A 286 6.51 -15.42 -0.24
CA ASP A 286 5.12 -15.17 -0.67
C ASP A 286 4.82 -13.68 -0.96
N TYR A 287 5.84 -12.86 -1.23
CA TYR A 287 5.70 -11.42 -1.47
C TYR A 287 4.94 -10.66 -0.36
N PRO A 288 5.28 -10.85 0.91
CA PRO A 288 4.46 -10.39 2.05
C PRO A 288 4.40 -8.86 2.20
N GLN A 289 5.16 -8.12 1.38
CA GLN A 289 5.29 -6.66 1.47
C GLN A 289 5.12 -5.96 0.11
N ILE A 290 4.33 -6.56 -0.79
CA ILE A 290 4.14 -6.06 -2.16
C ILE A 290 3.62 -4.61 -2.18
N GLU A 291 2.74 -4.24 -1.26
CA GLU A 291 2.19 -2.88 -1.14
C GLU A 291 3.25 -1.82 -0.74
N ASN A 292 4.39 -2.25 -0.25
CA ASN A 292 5.56 -1.41 0.04
C ASN A 292 6.57 -1.34 -1.12
N GLY A 293 6.21 -1.86 -2.29
CA GLY A 293 7.12 -1.92 -3.43
C GLY A 293 8.24 -2.93 -3.23
N VAL A 294 7.97 -4.04 -2.54
CA VAL A 294 8.91 -5.14 -2.32
C VAL A 294 8.54 -6.30 -3.24
N GLY A 295 9.36 -6.56 -4.25
CA GLY A 295 9.16 -7.65 -5.20
C GLY A 295 8.21 -7.33 -6.37
N MET A 296 7.70 -6.12 -6.47
CA MET A 296 6.82 -5.71 -7.58
C MET A 296 7.50 -5.86 -8.95
N LEU A 297 8.79 -5.50 -9.03
CA LEU A 297 9.54 -5.60 -10.27
C LEU A 297 9.83 -7.05 -10.65
N ARG A 298 10.10 -7.92 -9.67
CA ARG A 298 10.26 -9.35 -9.92
C ARG A 298 8.95 -9.98 -10.40
N MET A 299 7.84 -9.71 -9.72
CA MET A 299 6.52 -10.16 -10.17
C MET A 299 6.19 -9.66 -11.59
N PHE A 300 6.52 -8.40 -11.88
CA PHE A 300 6.33 -7.83 -13.20
C PHE A 300 7.14 -8.58 -14.28
N GLU A 301 8.41 -8.90 -14.01
CA GLU A 301 9.27 -9.64 -14.93
C GLU A 301 8.75 -11.06 -15.16
N THR A 302 8.39 -11.77 -14.08
CA THR A 302 7.83 -13.12 -14.15
C THR A 302 6.50 -13.16 -14.92
N ASP A 303 5.60 -12.20 -14.65
CA ASP A 303 4.33 -12.06 -15.36
C ASP A 303 4.52 -11.74 -16.86
N LEU A 304 5.53 -10.91 -17.18
CA LEU A 304 5.91 -10.64 -18.56
C LEU A 304 6.43 -11.91 -19.29
N GLU A 305 7.26 -12.69 -18.62
CA GLU A 305 7.79 -13.93 -19.20
C GLU A 305 6.67 -14.93 -19.50
N TYR A 306 5.76 -15.15 -18.56
CA TYR A 306 4.57 -15.98 -18.80
C TYR A 306 3.69 -15.44 -19.93
N ALA A 307 3.43 -14.13 -19.96
CA ALA A 307 2.64 -13.54 -21.02
C ALA A 307 3.31 -13.69 -22.41
N ALA A 308 4.64 -13.58 -22.47
CA ALA A 308 5.38 -13.76 -23.71
C ALA A 308 5.37 -15.21 -24.23
N GLU A 309 5.26 -16.19 -23.34
CA GLU A 309 5.14 -17.61 -23.69
C GLU A 309 3.70 -17.98 -24.12
N ASP A 310 2.71 -17.51 -23.39
CA ASP A 310 1.31 -17.92 -23.54
C ASP A 310 0.54 -17.15 -24.62
N LEU A 311 0.89 -15.87 -24.83
CA LEU A 311 0.22 -15.01 -25.80
C LEU A 311 1.03 -14.95 -27.09
N PRO A 312 0.53 -15.56 -28.19
CA PRO A 312 1.26 -15.59 -29.43
C PRO A 312 1.49 -14.19 -29.98
N MET A 313 2.70 -13.94 -30.47
CA MET A 313 3.00 -12.72 -31.22
C MET A 313 2.13 -12.64 -32.46
N THR A 314 1.35 -11.56 -32.58
CA THR A 314 0.71 -11.22 -33.83
C THR A 314 1.72 -10.53 -34.75
N GLU A 315 1.74 -10.86 -36.04
CA GLU A 315 2.50 -10.08 -36.99
C GLU A 315 1.94 -8.66 -37.04
N THR A 316 2.70 -7.72 -36.47
CA THR A 316 2.35 -6.30 -36.51
C THR A 316 3.27 -5.58 -37.49
N PRO A 317 2.76 -4.54 -38.19
CA PRO A 317 3.64 -3.68 -39.00
C PRO A 317 4.74 -3.06 -38.12
N PRO A 318 5.90 -2.74 -38.70
CA PRO A 318 6.96 -2.06 -37.98
C PRO A 318 6.44 -0.81 -37.27
N ARG A 319 6.73 -0.69 -35.96
CA ARG A 319 6.24 0.42 -35.14
C ARG A 319 7.26 0.89 -34.12
N ARG A 320 7.11 2.14 -33.69
CA ARG A 320 7.92 2.76 -32.65
C ARG A 320 7.04 3.08 -31.46
N ILE A 321 7.46 2.67 -30.29
CA ILE A 321 6.75 2.90 -29.02
C ILE A 321 7.67 3.68 -28.10
N CYS A 322 7.13 4.72 -27.46
CA CYS A 322 7.81 5.42 -26.39
C CYS A 322 7.15 5.07 -25.05
N ILE A 323 7.88 4.45 -24.14
CA ILE A 323 7.43 4.17 -22.77
C ILE A 323 7.92 5.30 -21.87
N ALA A 324 7.02 6.18 -21.43
CA ALA A 324 7.33 7.23 -20.48
C ALA A 324 7.15 6.70 -19.04
N THR A 325 8.20 6.78 -18.22
CA THR A 325 8.21 6.18 -16.89
C THR A 325 9.09 6.94 -15.91
N GLY A 326 9.10 6.54 -14.63
CA GLY A 326 9.98 7.10 -13.61
C GLY A 326 11.45 6.82 -13.86
N THR A 327 12.31 7.71 -13.37
CA THR A 327 13.75 7.62 -13.61
C THR A 327 14.38 6.37 -12.98
N SER A 328 13.88 5.91 -11.82
CA SER A 328 14.41 4.73 -11.12
C SER A 328 14.18 3.43 -11.88
N VAL A 329 13.00 3.25 -12.48
CA VAL A 329 12.62 1.99 -13.13
C VAL A 329 12.98 1.95 -14.62
N ALA A 330 13.34 3.09 -15.23
CA ALA A 330 13.64 3.17 -16.66
C ALA A 330 14.76 2.22 -17.15
N PRO A 331 15.88 2.03 -16.41
CA PRO A 331 16.89 1.04 -16.81
C PRO A 331 16.35 -0.39 -16.86
N PHE A 332 15.57 -0.81 -15.87
CA PHE A 332 14.94 -2.12 -15.81
C PHE A 332 13.96 -2.35 -16.98
N LEU A 333 13.05 -1.41 -17.23
CA LEU A 333 12.13 -1.53 -18.37
C LEU A 333 12.83 -1.52 -19.72
N ARG A 334 13.96 -0.81 -19.85
CA ARG A 334 14.77 -0.83 -21.08
C ARG A 334 15.38 -2.21 -21.32
N GLU A 335 15.88 -2.85 -20.28
CA GLU A 335 16.41 -4.21 -20.38
C GLU A 335 15.32 -5.19 -20.81
N LEU A 336 14.15 -5.15 -20.18
CA LEU A 336 13.01 -6.01 -20.54
C LEU A 336 12.51 -5.74 -21.96
N ALA A 337 12.43 -4.44 -22.37
CA ALA A 337 12.05 -4.11 -23.73
C ALA A 337 13.04 -4.65 -24.78
N ASN A 338 14.34 -4.55 -24.51
CA ASN A 338 15.38 -5.11 -25.39
C ASN A 338 15.30 -6.65 -25.50
N LYS A 339 14.98 -7.33 -24.41
CA LYS A 339 14.86 -8.80 -24.34
C LYS A 339 13.61 -9.31 -25.06
N HIS A 340 12.48 -8.60 -24.94
CA HIS A 340 11.17 -9.11 -25.31
C HIS A 340 10.48 -8.39 -26.48
N ALA A 341 11.01 -7.23 -26.96
CA ALA A 341 10.34 -6.53 -28.06
C ALA A 341 10.23 -7.39 -29.31
N PRO A 342 9.03 -7.49 -29.92
CA PRO A 342 8.80 -8.25 -31.14
C PRO A 342 9.62 -7.70 -32.31
N ARG A 343 9.91 -8.55 -33.30
CA ARG A 343 10.59 -8.12 -34.53
C ARG A 343 9.80 -7.00 -35.21
N GLY A 344 10.49 -5.91 -35.56
CA GLY A 344 9.88 -4.73 -36.18
C GLY A 344 9.35 -3.70 -35.17
N THR A 345 9.26 -4.02 -33.89
CA THR A 345 8.92 -3.05 -32.84
C THR A 345 10.20 -2.43 -32.26
N THR A 346 10.29 -1.11 -32.30
CA THR A 346 11.35 -0.33 -31.62
C THR A 346 10.75 0.31 -30.37
N VAL A 347 11.34 0.04 -29.21
CA VAL A 347 10.88 0.59 -27.93
C VAL A 347 11.91 1.57 -27.40
N GLU A 348 11.51 2.83 -27.28
CA GLU A 348 12.24 3.86 -26.52
C GLU A 348 11.70 3.88 -25.09
N VAL A 349 12.55 3.71 -24.07
CA VAL A 349 12.15 3.94 -22.67
C VAL A 349 12.67 5.31 -22.25
N ARG A 350 11.74 6.24 -22.06
CA ARG A 350 12.02 7.63 -21.71
C ARG A 350 11.80 7.87 -20.22
N PRO A 351 12.88 8.12 -19.46
CA PRO A 351 12.77 8.53 -18.07
C PRO A 351 12.23 9.95 -17.98
N ILE A 352 11.17 10.15 -17.20
CA ILE A 352 10.58 11.46 -16.92
C ILE A 352 11.10 11.96 -15.58
N VAL A 353 11.84 13.05 -15.61
CA VAL A 353 12.33 13.73 -14.40
C VAL A 353 11.17 14.45 -13.73
N ASN A 354 10.91 14.16 -12.48
CA ASN A 354 9.86 14.80 -11.72
C ASN A 354 10.28 16.22 -11.29
N LYS A 355 9.92 17.21 -12.06
CA LYS A 355 10.17 18.63 -11.75
C LYS A 355 9.11 19.23 -10.83
N PHE A 356 7.91 18.62 -10.84
CA PHE A 356 6.80 19.07 -10.01
C PHE A 356 7.06 18.85 -8.52
N PHE A 357 7.35 17.62 -8.12
CA PHE A 357 7.65 17.29 -6.72
C PHE A 357 9.14 17.46 -6.35
N GLY A 358 10.04 17.40 -7.32
CA GLY A 358 11.49 17.43 -7.14
C GLY A 358 12.15 16.19 -7.76
N GLU A 359 13.37 16.33 -8.25
CA GLU A 359 14.11 15.31 -9.00
C GLU A 359 14.47 14.06 -8.19
N SER A 360 14.42 14.16 -6.85
CA SER A 360 14.57 13.04 -5.93
C SER A 360 13.34 12.11 -5.88
N VAL A 361 12.22 12.52 -6.48
CA VAL A 361 11.02 11.69 -6.65
C VAL A 361 11.14 10.97 -7.99
N THR A 362 11.45 9.68 -7.94
CA THR A 362 11.89 8.90 -9.11
C THR A 362 10.86 7.89 -9.61
N VAL A 363 9.79 7.66 -8.86
CA VAL A 363 8.79 6.61 -9.13
C VAL A 363 7.77 7.06 -10.19
N ALA A 364 7.32 6.11 -11.01
CA ALA A 364 6.36 6.38 -12.11
C ALA A 364 5.03 6.94 -11.60
N GLY A 365 4.47 6.41 -10.53
CA GLY A 365 3.16 6.81 -10.00
C GLY A 365 3.07 8.26 -9.49
N LEU A 366 4.19 8.96 -9.36
CA LEU A 366 4.22 10.38 -8.95
C LEU A 366 4.53 11.34 -10.10
N ILE A 367 4.64 10.85 -11.34
CA ILE A 367 4.79 11.70 -12.53
C ILE A 367 3.50 12.50 -12.75
N THR A 368 3.66 13.79 -13.03
CA THR A 368 2.54 14.70 -13.31
C THR A 368 2.29 14.85 -14.80
N GLY A 369 1.07 15.29 -15.16
CA GLY A 369 0.73 15.57 -16.57
C GLY A 369 1.62 16.64 -17.18
N GLN A 370 1.96 17.69 -16.42
CA GLN A 370 2.85 18.74 -16.90
C GLN A 370 4.29 18.25 -17.15
N ASP A 371 4.84 17.39 -16.28
CA ASP A 371 6.18 16.83 -16.47
C ASP A 371 6.23 15.89 -17.68
N LEU A 372 5.18 15.07 -17.86
CA LEU A 372 5.03 14.19 -19.02
C LEU A 372 4.96 14.99 -20.32
N VAL A 373 4.07 15.98 -20.40
CA VAL A 373 3.90 16.82 -21.61
C VAL A 373 5.20 17.55 -21.94
N ALA A 374 5.84 18.18 -20.94
CA ALA A 374 7.04 18.97 -21.17
C ALA A 374 8.24 18.15 -21.71
N GLN A 375 8.32 16.86 -21.32
CA GLN A 375 9.46 16.01 -21.64
C GLN A 375 9.19 15.02 -22.78
N CYS A 376 7.97 15.02 -23.35
CA CYS A 376 7.60 14.17 -24.48
C CYS A 376 7.30 14.94 -25.77
N GLN A 377 7.59 16.24 -25.86
CA GLN A 377 7.31 17.08 -27.05
C GLN A 377 8.11 16.67 -28.30
N ASP A 378 9.28 16.09 -28.11
CA ASP A 378 10.20 15.69 -29.18
C ASP A 378 10.11 14.18 -29.50
N VAL A 379 9.18 13.45 -28.90
CA VAL A 379 8.99 12.03 -29.16
C VAL A 379 8.61 11.77 -30.60
N GLN A 380 9.38 10.91 -31.26
CA GLN A 380 9.11 10.45 -32.62
C GLN A 380 8.73 8.96 -32.59
N ALA A 381 7.53 8.70 -32.10
CA ALA A 381 6.96 7.36 -31.98
C ALA A 381 5.53 7.35 -32.53
N ASP A 382 5.01 6.17 -32.79
CA ASP A 382 3.62 5.98 -33.20
C ASP A 382 2.67 6.13 -32.03
N GLU A 383 3.16 5.87 -30.79
CA GLU A 383 2.40 6.02 -29.56
C GLU A 383 3.31 6.21 -28.34
N ILE A 384 2.78 6.88 -27.32
CA ILE A 384 3.39 6.99 -25.98
C ILE A 384 2.59 6.08 -25.03
N LEU A 385 3.30 5.23 -24.28
CA LEU A 385 2.73 4.38 -23.25
C LEU A 385 3.05 4.94 -21.88
N ILE A 386 2.05 4.95 -20.99
CA ILE A 386 2.18 5.20 -19.55
C ILE A 386 1.49 4.11 -18.76
N VAL A 387 1.87 3.93 -17.51
CA VAL A 387 1.23 2.99 -16.60
C VAL A 387 0.06 3.63 -15.86
N ARG A 388 -0.95 2.82 -15.54
CA ARG A 388 -2.18 3.27 -14.88
C ARG A 388 -1.95 3.93 -13.53
N SER A 389 -0.89 3.59 -12.80
CA SER A 389 -0.54 4.23 -11.53
C SER A 389 -0.17 5.72 -11.64
N MET A 390 0.07 6.27 -12.84
CA MET A 390 0.28 7.72 -13.06
C MET A 390 -1.01 8.54 -12.93
N ILE A 391 -2.16 7.90 -13.02
CA ILE A 391 -3.47 8.55 -12.97
C ILE A 391 -4.27 8.02 -11.78
N ARG A 392 -5.28 8.77 -11.34
CA ARG A 392 -6.15 8.33 -10.25
C ARG A 392 -6.99 7.11 -10.65
N ALA A 393 -7.55 6.41 -9.66
CA ALA A 393 -8.29 5.16 -9.87
C ALA A 393 -9.43 5.27 -10.89
N GLU A 394 -10.12 6.41 -10.95
CA GLU A 394 -11.17 6.70 -11.93
C GLU A 394 -10.65 6.84 -13.37
N GLY A 395 -9.32 6.99 -13.54
CA GLY A 395 -8.65 6.95 -14.84
C GLY A 395 -8.70 8.25 -15.65
N ASP A 396 -8.93 9.38 -15.02
CA ASP A 396 -9.19 10.64 -15.71
C ASP A 396 -8.22 11.79 -15.39
N LEU A 397 -7.53 11.76 -14.22
CA LEU A 397 -6.68 12.85 -13.77
C LEU A 397 -5.29 12.40 -13.32
N PHE A 398 -4.28 13.16 -13.69
CA PHE A 398 -2.94 13.12 -13.10
C PHE A 398 -2.93 13.79 -11.70
N LEU A 399 -1.79 13.70 -11.00
CA LEU A 399 -1.65 14.27 -9.65
C LEU A 399 -1.79 15.79 -9.63
N ASP A 400 -1.33 16.48 -10.67
CA ASP A 400 -1.43 17.94 -10.85
C ASP A 400 -2.80 18.43 -11.35
N ASN A 401 -3.80 17.55 -11.34
CA ASN A 401 -5.16 17.76 -11.85
C ASN A 401 -5.29 17.99 -13.37
N MET A 402 -4.23 17.82 -14.15
CA MET A 402 -4.40 17.72 -15.59
C MET A 402 -5.21 16.48 -15.93
N SER A 403 -6.19 16.62 -16.81
CA SER A 403 -6.96 15.47 -17.31
C SER A 403 -6.12 14.70 -18.36
N VAL A 404 -6.45 13.41 -18.48
CA VAL A 404 -5.84 12.56 -19.52
C VAL A 404 -6.06 13.14 -20.92
N ASP A 405 -7.25 13.71 -21.18
CA ASP A 405 -7.55 14.32 -22.48
C ASP A 405 -6.76 15.60 -22.73
N GLU A 406 -6.53 16.44 -21.71
CA GLU A 406 -5.65 17.60 -21.83
C GLU A 406 -4.19 17.20 -22.14
N VAL A 407 -3.71 16.12 -21.53
CA VAL A 407 -2.37 15.58 -21.81
C VAL A 407 -2.33 15.03 -23.24
N ARG A 408 -3.31 14.23 -23.66
CA ARG A 408 -3.43 13.69 -25.01
C ARG A 408 -3.39 14.79 -26.09
N ALA A 409 -4.12 15.87 -25.85
CA ALA A 409 -4.19 17.00 -26.79
C ALA A 409 -2.85 17.75 -26.97
N LYS A 410 -1.93 17.61 -26.01
CA LYS A 410 -0.62 18.29 -26.00
C LYS A 410 0.55 17.42 -26.43
N LEU A 411 0.35 16.12 -26.56
CA LEU A 411 1.40 15.19 -26.96
C LEU A 411 1.50 15.08 -28.49
N PRO A 412 2.68 14.77 -29.05
CA PRO A 412 2.89 14.70 -30.49
C PRO A 412 2.28 13.45 -31.15
N CYS A 413 1.94 12.43 -30.36
CA CYS A 413 1.36 11.18 -30.82
C CYS A 413 0.39 10.60 -29.77
N PRO A 414 -0.44 9.60 -30.12
CA PRO A 414 -1.43 9.00 -29.22
C PRO A 414 -0.85 8.54 -27.88
N LEU A 415 -1.55 8.86 -26.78
CA LEU A 415 -1.25 8.38 -25.44
C LEU A 415 -2.09 7.15 -25.13
N LYS A 416 -1.45 6.03 -24.83
CA LYS A 416 -2.07 4.82 -24.32
C LYS A 416 -1.70 4.58 -22.86
N ILE A 417 -2.61 3.96 -22.15
CA ILE A 417 -2.46 3.62 -20.73
C ILE A 417 -2.50 2.10 -20.61
N THR A 418 -1.47 1.53 -20.00
CA THR A 418 -1.38 0.09 -19.75
C THR A 418 -1.52 -0.20 -18.26
N GLU A 419 -1.94 -1.42 -17.92
CA GLU A 419 -1.98 -1.88 -16.54
C GLU A 419 -0.55 -2.01 -15.97
N ASN A 420 -0.44 -2.00 -14.63
CA ASN A 420 0.84 -2.12 -13.91
C ASN A 420 1.26 -3.59 -13.81
N SER A 421 1.27 -4.32 -14.92
CA SER A 421 1.59 -5.75 -14.98
C SER A 421 2.51 -6.08 -16.14
N GLY A 422 3.25 -7.18 -16.04
CA GLY A 422 4.07 -7.69 -17.12
C GLY A 422 3.24 -8.09 -18.33
N GLU A 423 2.05 -8.66 -18.13
CA GLU A 423 1.11 -8.93 -19.21
C GLU A 423 0.65 -7.66 -19.92
N GLY A 424 0.31 -6.61 -19.17
CA GLY A 424 -0.04 -5.30 -19.73
C GLY A 424 1.09 -4.72 -20.57
N PHE A 425 2.33 -4.83 -20.09
CA PHE A 425 3.51 -4.44 -20.83
C PHE A 425 3.71 -5.26 -22.10
N TRP A 426 3.57 -6.60 -22.02
CA TRP A 426 3.64 -7.47 -23.17
C TRP A 426 2.60 -7.12 -24.24
N ARG A 427 1.33 -6.97 -23.85
CA ARG A 427 0.25 -6.57 -24.75
C ARG A 427 0.55 -5.23 -25.44
N ALA A 428 1.14 -4.29 -24.70
CA ALA A 428 1.53 -2.99 -25.23
C ALA A 428 2.61 -3.11 -26.30
N ILE A 429 3.72 -3.80 -26.00
CA ILE A 429 4.85 -3.90 -26.94
C ILE A 429 4.57 -4.87 -28.11
N SER A 430 3.65 -5.84 -27.94
CA SER A 430 3.22 -6.78 -28.97
C SER A 430 2.08 -6.27 -29.86
N GLY A 431 1.47 -5.11 -29.53
CA GLY A 431 0.39 -4.51 -30.34
C GLY A 431 -1.00 -5.07 -30.07
N GLN A 432 -1.21 -5.61 -28.91
CA GLN A 432 -2.47 -6.23 -28.49
C GLN A 432 -3.27 -5.37 -27.50
N LEU A 433 -2.90 -4.08 -27.33
CA LEU A 433 -3.62 -3.08 -26.54
C LEU A 433 -4.83 -2.51 -27.28
#